data_2f6e6938e9a4b422d4484a70849016b0
#
_entry.id   2f6e6938e9a4b422d4484a70849016b0
#
_cell.length_a   1.000
_cell.length_b   1.000
_cell.length_c   1.000
_cell.angle_alpha   90.00
_cell.angle_beta   90.00
_cell.angle_gamma   90.00
#
_symmetry.space_group_name_H-M   'P 1'
#
loop_
_entity.id
_entity.type
_entity.pdbx_description
1 polymer ?
#
loop_
_entity_poly.entity_id
_entity_poly.type
_entity_poly.pdbx_seq_one_letter_code
_entity_poly.pdbx_strand_id
1 'polypeptide(L)'
;MKRMLTGLQPTGVITFGNYIGSIKKMVQNQDKYESYIFVADMHAITVPQDSKELRKNIRSLIALYLACGIDPDKNIIYIQSENEYHANVSWLLECNSYYGELSRMTQFKDKSLKHVNFTAGLLTYPVLMAADILIYDVDYVPVGKDQKQHLELARDIAGRFNKKYGETFKIPEPIISFDDNEFLIKDLQNPTLKMSKSADNKKGVILLLEDLKSIRKKIMSATTDSEMRVVYDPINKPGISNLIQIYASVTNKSYKEIEKEFDGKNYGEFKKCVADEVVKVIGDIQEKYNKIINSDEIDKVLDKGREITRKIAYKKYILMKEKIGLGR
;
A
#
# COMPACT_ATOMS: atom_id res chain seq x y z
N MET A 1 2.42 23.01 -2.53
CA MET A 1 2.38 21.87 -1.59
C MET A 1 3.45 20.88 -2.02
N LYS A 2 4.04 20.08 -1.10
CA LYS A 2 4.98 19.04 -1.48
C LYS A 2 4.23 17.82 -2.01
N ARG A 3 4.81 17.12 -3.00
CA ARG A 3 4.19 15.97 -3.67
C ARG A 3 4.56 14.66 -3.00
N MET A 4 3.58 13.79 -2.86
CA MET A 4 3.75 12.43 -2.33
C MET A 4 3.16 11.43 -3.32
N LEU A 5 3.85 10.32 -3.56
CA LEU A 5 3.34 9.22 -4.38
C LEU A 5 3.17 7.95 -3.56
N THR A 6 2.05 7.30 -3.71
CA THR A 6 1.80 5.99 -3.13
C THR A 6 0.89 5.16 -4.05
N GLY A 7 1.01 3.84 -3.99
CA GLY A 7 0.18 2.95 -4.78
C GLY A 7 0.07 1.57 -4.18
N LEU A 8 -1.01 0.87 -4.52
CA LEU A 8 -1.22 -0.52 -4.14
C LEU A 8 -1.50 -1.36 -5.38
N GLN A 9 -1.02 -2.59 -5.36
CA GLN A 9 -1.34 -3.57 -6.40
C GLN A 9 -2.77 -4.10 -6.22
N PRO A 10 -3.56 -4.21 -7.31
CA PRO A 10 -4.93 -4.72 -7.26
C PRO A 10 -4.95 -6.26 -7.21
N THR A 11 -4.25 -6.86 -6.26
CA THR A 11 -4.06 -8.30 -6.15
C THR A 11 -5.05 -8.98 -5.20
N GLY A 12 -6.29 -8.51 -5.15
CA GLY A 12 -7.39 -9.04 -4.32
C GLY A 12 -7.77 -8.11 -3.17
N VAL A 13 -8.64 -8.60 -2.28
CA VAL A 13 -9.23 -7.81 -1.20
C VAL A 13 -8.16 -7.33 -0.21
N ILE A 14 -8.28 -6.07 0.20
CA ILE A 14 -7.42 -5.43 1.19
C ILE A 14 -7.64 -6.04 2.57
N THR A 15 -6.56 -6.35 3.29
CA THR A 15 -6.64 -6.77 4.69
C THR A 15 -6.84 -5.56 5.60
N PHE A 16 -7.37 -5.81 6.79
CA PHE A 16 -7.46 -4.78 7.83
C PHE A 16 -6.07 -4.21 8.18
N GLY A 17 -5.02 -5.04 8.18
CA GLY A 17 -3.64 -4.59 8.36
C GLY A 17 -3.16 -3.62 7.27
N ASN A 18 -3.54 -3.84 5.99
CA ASN A 18 -3.25 -2.89 4.91
C ASN A 18 -4.04 -1.58 5.07
N TYR A 19 -5.31 -1.66 5.50
CA TYR A 19 -6.11 -0.48 5.78
C TYR A 19 -5.46 0.41 6.85
N ILE A 20 -5.13 -0.16 8.00
CA ILE A 20 -4.49 0.59 9.11
C ILE A 20 -3.09 1.08 8.73
N GLY A 21 -2.27 0.21 8.14
CA GLY A 21 -0.87 0.51 7.84
C GLY A 21 -0.64 1.47 6.67
N SER A 22 -1.61 1.58 5.74
CA SER A 22 -1.46 2.37 4.51
C SER A 22 -2.63 3.32 4.28
N ILE A 23 -3.84 2.81 3.99
CA ILE A 23 -4.96 3.65 3.53
C ILE A 23 -5.37 4.69 4.59
N LYS A 24 -5.50 4.29 5.85
CA LYS A 24 -5.85 5.21 6.94
C LYS A 24 -4.82 6.33 7.09
N LYS A 25 -3.54 6.01 6.92
CA LYS A 25 -2.47 7.01 6.95
C LYS A 25 -2.52 7.96 5.75
N MET A 26 -2.89 7.47 4.56
CA MET A 26 -3.13 8.34 3.39
C MET A 26 -4.23 9.35 3.71
N VAL A 27 -5.37 8.91 4.25
CA VAL A 27 -6.50 9.77 4.65
C VAL A 27 -6.06 10.81 5.69
N GLN A 28 -5.28 10.42 6.69
CA GLN A 28 -4.79 11.34 7.73
C GLN A 28 -3.80 12.41 7.22
N ASN A 29 -3.16 12.17 6.08
CA ASN A 29 -2.14 13.07 5.53
C ASN A 29 -2.57 13.80 4.24
N GLN A 30 -3.81 13.59 3.77
CA GLN A 30 -4.30 14.17 2.51
C GLN A 30 -4.35 15.70 2.48
N ASP A 31 -4.34 16.37 3.63
CA ASP A 31 -4.27 17.83 3.72
C ASP A 31 -2.82 18.37 3.77
N LYS A 32 -1.82 17.48 3.92
CA LYS A 32 -0.41 17.86 4.06
C LYS A 32 0.36 17.83 2.75
N TYR A 33 -0.07 16.99 1.81
CA TYR A 33 0.62 16.72 0.55
C TYR A 33 -0.31 16.82 -0.64
N GLU A 34 0.24 17.22 -1.80
CA GLU A 34 -0.36 16.93 -3.10
C GLU A 34 -0.11 15.44 -3.40
N SER A 35 -1.10 14.61 -3.10
CA SER A 35 -0.92 13.16 -3.12
C SER A 35 -1.34 12.55 -4.44
N TYR A 36 -0.44 11.77 -5.03
CA TYR A 36 -0.65 10.92 -6.20
C TYR A 36 -0.87 9.50 -5.69
N ILE A 37 -2.10 8.99 -5.83
CA ILE A 37 -2.51 7.68 -5.33
C ILE A 37 -2.90 6.82 -6.51
N PHE A 38 -2.20 5.73 -6.77
CA PHE A 38 -2.45 4.93 -7.95
C PHE A 38 -2.70 3.45 -7.68
N VAL A 39 -3.42 2.83 -8.61
CA VAL A 39 -3.53 1.38 -8.71
C VAL A 39 -2.38 0.88 -9.57
N ALA A 40 -1.48 0.11 -8.97
CA ALA A 40 -0.27 -0.43 -9.60
C ALA A 40 -0.58 -1.73 -10.36
N ASP A 41 -1.40 -1.63 -11.40
CA ASP A 41 -1.90 -2.79 -12.16
C ASP A 41 -0.84 -3.37 -13.11
N MET A 42 0.07 -2.56 -13.65
CA MET A 42 1.21 -3.07 -14.41
C MET A 42 2.18 -3.87 -13.54
N HIS A 43 2.36 -3.50 -12.29
CA HIS A 43 3.14 -4.31 -11.34
C HIS A 43 2.45 -5.64 -11.01
N ALA A 44 1.13 -5.69 -11.02
CA ALA A 44 0.39 -6.91 -10.73
C ALA A 44 0.66 -8.02 -11.76
N ILE A 45 0.87 -7.67 -13.05
CA ILE A 45 1.10 -8.64 -14.13
C ILE A 45 2.53 -9.21 -14.19
N THR A 46 3.41 -8.82 -13.26
CA THR A 46 4.73 -9.49 -13.09
C THR A 46 4.59 -10.96 -12.69
N VAL A 47 3.42 -11.34 -12.20
CA VAL A 47 2.98 -12.71 -11.97
C VAL A 47 1.66 -12.96 -12.72
N PRO A 48 1.36 -14.20 -13.12
CA PRO A 48 0.12 -14.50 -13.85
C PRO A 48 -1.13 -14.01 -13.12
N GLN A 49 -2.04 -13.35 -13.85
CA GLN A 49 -3.32 -12.85 -13.36
C GLN A 49 -4.46 -13.35 -14.26
N ASP A 50 -5.62 -13.66 -13.68
CA ASP A 50 -6.85 -13.77 -14.45
C ASP A 50 -7.32 -12.38 -14.86
N SER A 51 -7.61 -12.17 -16.15
CA SER A 51 -7.93 -10.84 -16.70
C SER A 51 -9.26 -10.27 -16.17
N LYS A 52 -10.25 -11.12 -15.89
CA LYS A 52 -11.54 -10.69 -15.34
C LYS A 52 -11.42 -10.29 -13.88
N GLU A 53 -10.72 -11.12 -13.11
CA GLU A 53 -10.46 -10.83 -11.69
C GLU A 53 -9.56 -9.60 -11.53
N LEU A 54 -8.57 -9.39 -12.38
CA LEU A 54 -7.72 -8.19 -12.35
C LEU A 54 -8.55 -6.93 -12.55
N ARG A 55 -9.41 -6.86 -13.57
CA ARG A 55 -10.31 -5.72 -13.81
C ARG A 55 -11.24 -5.45 -12.63
N LYS A 56 -11.83 -6.50 -12.07
CA LYS A 56 -12.69 -6.41 -10.88
C LYS A 56 -11.91 -5.86 -9.68
N ASN A 57 -10.70 -6.36 -9.47
CA ASN A 57 -9.85 -5.93 -8.36
C ASN A 57 -9.38 -4.48 -8.50
N ILE A 58 -9.07 -4.01 -9.72
CA ILE A 58 -8.74 -2.61 -10.01
C ILE A 58 -9.91 -1.71 -9.57
N ARG A 59 -11.12 -1.96 -10.08
CA ARG A 59 -12.31 -1.17 -9.73
C ARG A 59 -12.63 -1.24 -8.23
N SER A 60 -12.53 -2.43 -7.64
CA SER A 60 -12.75 -2.66 -6.21
C SER A 60 -11.75 -1.88 -5.34
N LEU A 61 -10.49 -1.80 -5.74
CA LEU A 61 -9.47 -1.05 -4.99
C LEU A 61 -9.75 0.46 -4.98
N ILE A 62 -10.18 1.02 -6.13
CA ILE A 62 -10.59 2.43 -6.20
C ILE A 62 -11.82 2.68 -5.30
N ALA A 63 -12.83 1.83 -5.39
CA ALA A 63 -14.01 1.94 -4.54
C ALA A 63 -13.65 1.87 -3.04
N LEU A 64 -12.68 1.02 -2.67
CA LEU A 64 -12.16 0.95 -1.30
C LEU A 64 -11.40 2.20 -0.89
N TYR A 65 -10.58 2.80 -1.76
CA TYR A 65 -9.92 4.07 -1.47
C TYR A 65 -10.95 5.15 -1.09
N LEU A 66 -11.98 5.33 -1.91
CA LEU A 66 -13.04 6.31 -1.68
C LEU A 66 -13.87 5.96 -0.42
N ALA A 67 -14.25 4.69 -0.25
CA ALA A 67 -15.01 4.22 0.91
C ALA A 67 -14.25 4.40 2.23
N CYS A 68 -12.92 4.27 2.21
CA CYS A 68 -12.07 4.51 3.36
C CYS A 68 -11.84 5.99 3.66
N GLY A 69 -12.30 6.92 2.80
CA GLY A 69 -12.26 8.37 3.04
C GLY A 69 -11.13 9.11 2.32
N ILE A 70 -10.51 8.51 1.30
CA ILE A 70 -9.63 9.26 0.40
C ILE A 70 -10.50 10.20 -0.43
N ASP A 71 -10.27 11.50 -0.26
CA ASP A 71 -11.01 12.57 -0.92
C ASP A 71 -10.43 12.83 -2.32
N PRO A 72 -11.21 12.60 -3.42
CA PRO A 72 -10.73 12.77 -4.78
C PRO A 72 -10.54 14.25 -5.20
N ASP A 73 -11.02 15.20 -4.39
CA ASP A 73 -10.77 16.62 -4.64
C ASP A 73 -9.44 17.08 -4.03
N LYS A 74 -8.91 16.35 -3.06
CA LYS A 74 -7.61 16.58 -2.43
C LYS A 74 -6.49 15.73 -3.00
N ASN A 75 -6.83 14.58 -3.59
CA ASN A 75 -5.87 13.59 -4.06
C ASN A 75 -6.06 13.31 -5.55
N ILE A 76 -4.98 13.05 -6.26
CA ILE A 76 -4.99 12.62 -7.66
C ILE A 76 -4.99 11.09 -7.67
N ILE A 77 -6.14 10.49 -8.00
CA ILE A 77 -6.34 9.04 -8.02
C ILE A 77 -6.36 8.56 -9.46
N TYR A 78 -5.55 7.55 -9.82
CA TYR A 78 -5.45 7.06 -11.19
C TYR A 78 -5.03 5.58 -11.27
N ILE A 79 -5.17 5.00 -12.46
CA ILE A 79 -4.69 3.66 -12.80
C ILE A 79 -3.38 3.80 -13.58
N GLN A 80 -2.35 3.04 -13.20
CA GLN A 80 -1.01 3.12 -13.81
C GLN A 80 -1.05 2.84 -15.30
N SER A 81 -1.75 1.80 -15.75
CA SER A 81 -1.81 1.41 -17.17
C SER A 81 -2.58 2.39 -18.06
N GLU A 82 -3.38 3.29 -17.50
CA GLU A 82 -4.09 4.32 -18.26
C GLU A 82 -3.20 5.53 -18.63
N ASN A 83 -1.95 5.51 -18.19
CA ASN A 83 -0.94 6.49 -18.54
C ASN A 83 0.29 5.79 -19.14
N GLU A 84 0.34 5.74 -20.47
CA GLU A 84 1.38 5.07 -21.25
C GLU A 84 2.80 5.56 -20.96
N TYR A 85 2.94 6.75 -20.40
CA TYR A 85 4.26 7.33 -20.11
C TYR A 85 5.00 6.62 -19.00
N HIS A 86 4.33 5.88 -18.11
CA HIS A 86 4.98 5.02 -17.13
C HIS A 86 5.87 3.97 -17.82
N ALA A 87 5.35 3.27 -18.82
CA ALA A 87 6.10 2.29 -19.60
C ALA A 87 7.18 2.96 -20.46
N ASN A 88 6.87 4.10 -21.09
CA ASN A 88 7.82 4.81 -21.94
C ASN A 88 9.01 5.33 -21.13
N VAL A 89 8.78 5.89 -19.95
CA VAL A 89 9.83 6.36 -19.04
C VAL A 89 10.59 5.18 -18.47
N SER A 90 9.91 4.07 -18.10
CA SER A 90 10.57 2.85 -17.64
C SER A 90 11.62 2.37 -18.64
N TRP A 91 11.30 2.32 -19.93
CA TRP A 91 12.26 1.93 -20.97
C TRP A 91 13.50 2.84 -20.99
N LEU A 92 13.30 4.17 -20.93
CA LEU A 92 14.42 5.11 -20.92
C LEU A 92 15.30 4.97 -19.66
N LEU A 93 14.69 4.63 -18.53
CA LEU A 93 15.41 4.36 -17.27
C LEU A 93 16.09 2.98 -17.27
N GLU A 94 15.49 1.96 -17.92
CA GLU A 94 16.11 0.64 -18.09
C GLU A 94 17.42 0.73 -18.86
N CYS A 95 17.47 1.59 -19.89
CA CYS A 95 18.71 1.89 -20.64
C CYS A 95 19.77 2.64 -19.79
N ASN A 96 19.42 3.08 -18.59
CA ASN A 96 20.31 3.71 -17.59
C ASN A 96 20.44 2.90 -16.31
N SER A 97 19.97 1.64 -16.30
CA SER A 97 20.05 0.72 -15.15
C SER A 97 21.05 -0.40 -15.46
N TYR A 98 21.64 -0.97 -14.41
CA TYR A 98 22.61 -2.04 -14.59
C TYR A 98 22.02 -3.38 -14.17
N TYR A 99 22.22 -4.41 -14.98
CA TYR A 99 21.81 -5.79 -14.68
C TYR A 99 22.26 -6.24 -13.29
N GLY A 100 23.52 -5.92 -12.90
CA GLY A 100 24.06 -6.29 -11.62
C GLY A 100 23.36 -5.63 -10.41
N GLU A 101 22.75 -4.45 -10.58
CA GLU A 101 21.94 -3.80 -9.55
C GLU A 101 20.59 -4.53 -9.40
N LEU A 102 19.91 -4.77 -10.53
CA LEU A 102 18.59 -5.41 -10.55
C LEU A 102 18.65 -6.86 -10.05
N SER A 103 19.65 -7.63 -10.46
CA SER A 103 19.82 -9.03 -10.03
C SER A 103 20.20 -9.19 -8.54
N ARG A 104 20.67 -8.14 -7.90
CA ARG A 104 20.97 -8.12 -6.46
C ARG A 104 19.79 -7.69 -5.58
N MET A 105 18.68 -7.23 -6.18
CA MET A 105 17.48 -6.84 -5.41
C MET A 105 16.94 -8.02 -4.59
N THR A 106 16.72 -7.80 -3.30
CA THR A 106 16.28 -8.84 -2.36
C THR A 106 15.00 -9.51 -2.83
N GLN A 107 13.99 -8.71 -3.21
CA GLN A 107 12.72 -9.26 -3.69
C GLN A 107 12.84 -10.05 -5.00
N PHE A 108 13.77 -9.69 -5.89
CA PHE A 108 14.04 -10.48 -7.09
C PHE A 108 14.60 -11.85 -6.69
N LYS A 109 15.59 -11.90 -5.80
CA LYS A 109 16.19 -13.16 -5.32
C LYS A 109 15.14 -14.05 -4.65
N ASP A 110 14.35 -13.50 -3.74
CA ASP A 110 13.32 -14.26 -3.00
C ASP A 110 12.24 -14.86 -3.92
N LYS A 111 11.80 -14.09 -4.93
CA LYS A 111 10.76 -14.54 -5.87
C LYS A 111 11.31 -15.46 -6.94
N SER A 112 12.52 -15.23 -7.46
CA SER A 112 13.14 -16.11 -8.47
C SER A 112 13.45 -17.50 -7.94
N LEU A 113 13.75 -17.65 -6.65
CA LEU A 113 13.94 -18.96 -6.02
C LEU A 113 12.65 -19.80 -5.92
N LYS A 114 11.47 -19.15 -5.96
CA LYS A 114 10.17 -19.83 -5.85
C LYS A 114 9.60 -20.30 -7.20
N HIS A 115 10.20 -19.88 -8.31
CA HIS A 115 9.70 -20.17 -9.66
C HIS A 115 10.84 -20.66 -10.54
N VAL A 116 10.64 -21.83 -11.17
CA VAL A 116 11.60 -22.39 -12.14
C VAL A 116 11.75 -21.48 -13.36
N ASN A 117 10.64 -20.85 -13.79
CA ASN A 117 10.62 -19.88 -14.86
C ASN A 117 10.06 -18.55 -14.34
N PHE A 118 10.84 -17.49 -14.41
CA PHE A 118 10.41 -16.13 -14.10
C PHE A 118 10.54 -15.22 -15.31
N THR A 119 9.65 -14.22 -15.40
CA THR A 119 9.61 -13.29 -16.53
C THR A 119 10.67 -12.20 -16.41
N ALA A 120 11.07 -11.59 -17.55
CA ALA A 120 11.92 -10.40 -17.52
C ALA A 120 11.32 -9.26 -16.69
N GLY A 121 9.98 -9.12 -16.68
CA GLY A 121 9.29 -8.14 -15.85
C GLY A 121 9.55 -8.32 -14.35
N LEU A 122 9.80 -9.54 -13.86
CA LEU A 122 10.17 -9.75 -12.46
C LEU A 122 11.57 -9.20 -12.14
N LEU A 123 12.48 -9.14 -13.11
CA LEU A 123 13.79 -8.51 -12.96
C LEU A 123 13.71 -6.98 -13.07
N THR A 124 12.89 -6.47 -14.02
CA THR A 124 12.91 -5.05 -14.38
C THR A 124 11.83 -4.20 -13.69
N TYR A 125 10.84 -4.82 -12.98
CA TYR A 125 9.79 -4.04 -12.29
C TYR A 125 10.32 -2.96 -11.32
N PRO A 126 11.51 -3.07 -10.69
CA PRO A 126 12.04 -1.98 -9.88
C PRO A 126 12.33 -0.71 -10.67
N VAL A 127 12.61 -0.85 -11.98
CA VAL A 127 12.79 0.29 -12.88
C VAL A 127 11.45 0.91 -13.27
N LEU A 128 10.40 0.10 -13.46
CA LEU A 128 9.04 0.61 -13.61
C LEU A 128 8.59 1.38 -12.35
N MET A 129 8.91 0.89 -11.15
CA MET A 129 8.64 1.63 -9.92
C MET A 129 9.44 2.94 -9.85
N ALA A 130 10.69 2.95 -10.32
CA ALA A 130 11.46 4.19 -10.43
C ALA A 130 10.79 5.17 -11.40
N ALA A 131 10.26 4.69 -12.53
CA ALA A 131 9.51 5.50 -13.49
C ALA A 131 8.25 6.09 -12.86
N ASP A 132 7.47 5.30 -12.11
CA ASP A 132 6.27 5.76 -11.40
C ASP A 132 6.58 6.95 -10.46
N ILE A 133 7.71 6.88 -9.78
CA ILE A 133 8.15 7.89 -8.80
C ILE A 133 8.69 9.14 -9.50
N LEU A 134 9.59 8.96 -10.46
CA LEU A 134 10.37 10.05 -11.04
C LEU A 134 9.59 10.89 -12.06
N ILE A 135 8.55 10.31 -12.68
CA ILE A 135 7.76 10.96 -13.71
C ILE A 135 6.97 12.18 -13.19
N TYR A 136 6.66 12.23 -11.88
CA TYR A 136 5.85 13.29 -11.26
C TYR A 136 6.66 14.27 -10.40
N ASP A 137 8.00 14.15 -10.36
CA ASP A 137 8.87 14.97 -9.50
C ASP A 137 8.39 15.00 -8.04
N VAL A 138 8.06 13.84 -7.49
CA VAL A 138 7.57 13.73 -6.12
C VAL A 138 8.67 14.06 -5.10
N ASP A 139 8.28 14.70 -4.00
CA ASP A 139 9.17 14.97 -2.88
C ASP A 139 9.35 13.73 -2.01
N TYR A 140 8.25 13.01 -1.80
CA TYR A 140 8.18 11.96 -0.80
C TYR A 140 7.52 10.69 -1.32
N VAL A 141 8.06 9.56 -0.87
CA VAL A 141 7.46 8.24 -1.10
C VAL A 141 7.37 7.51 0.25
N PRO A 142 6.16 7.20 0.75
CA PRO A 142 6.01 6.35 1.92
C PRO A 142 6.39 4.92 1.55
N VAL A 143 7.42 4.40 2.17
CA VAL A 143 7.95 3.06 1.90
C VAL A 143 8.08 2.25 3.16
N GLY A 144 7.62 0.99 3.10
CA GLY A 144 7.96 -0.02 4.09
C GLY A 144 9.41 -0.48 3.97
N LYS A 145 9.91 -1.16 4.99
CA LYS A 145 11.30 -1.67 5.01
C LYS A 145 11.65 -2.50 3.78
N ASP A 146 10.71 -3.28 3.29
CA ASP A 146 10.86 -4.14 2.12
C ASP A 146 10.92 -3.37 0.79
N GLN A 147 10.42 -2.13 0.76
CA GLN A 147 10.43 -1.26 -0.43
C GLN A 147 11.55 -0.22 -0.41
N LYS A 148 12.29 -0.08 0.71
CA LYS A 148 13.38 0.90 0.84
C LYS A 148 14.44 0.72 -0.25
N GLN A 149 14.83 -0.53 -0.54
CA GLN A 149 15.83 -0.83 -1.57
C GLN A 149 15.37 -0.38 -2.97
N HIS A 150 14.07 -0.46 -3.28
CA HIS A 150 13.54 0.01 -4.56
C HIS A 150 13.59 1.53 -4.68
N LEU A 151 13.30 2.25 -3.58
CA LEU A 151 13.40 3.71 -3.57
C LEU A 151 14.86 4.16 -3.72
N GLU A 152 15.81 3.50 -3.06
CA GLU A 152 17.24 3.79 -3.23
C GLU A 152 17.68 3.56 -4.68
N LEU A 153 17.23 2.47 -5.32
CA LEU A 153 17.48 2.25 -6.75
C LEU A 153 16.92 3.39 -7.62
N ALA A 154 15.71 3.88 -7.34
CA ALA A 154 15.13 5.00 -8.07
C ALA A 154 15.97 6.28 -7.91
N ARG A 155 16.49 6.54 -6.70
CA ARG A 155 17.38 7.67 -6.41
C ARG A 155 18.71 7.55 -7.17
N ASP A 156 19.31 6.35 -7.19
CA ASP A 156 20.56 6.07 -7.91
C ASP A 156 20.39 6.25 -9.43
N ILE A 157 19.29 5.74 -9.99
CA ILE A 157 18.96 5.92 -11.41
C ILE A 157 18.77 7.40 -11.74
N ALA A 158 18.02 8.15 -10.92
CA ALA A 158 17.80 9.58 -11.10
C ALA A 158 19.10 10.37 -11.03
N GLY A 159 19.95 10.11 -10.04
CA GLY A 159 21.26 10.74 -9.89
C GLY A 159 22.19 10.46 -11.08
N ARG A 160 22.22 9.22 -11.56
CA ARG A 160 22.98 8.80 -12.74
C ARG A 160 22.50 9.49 -14.00
N PHE A 161 21.17 9.55 -14.20
CA PHE A 161 20.56 10.21 -15.34
C PHE A 161 20.89 11.72 -15.34
N ASN A 162 20.68 12.39 -14.21
CA ASN A 162 20.97 13.80 -14.05
C ASN A 162 22.45 14.12 -14.32
N LYS A 163 23.36 13.27 -13.85
CA LYS A 163 24.81 13.43 -14.09
C LYS A 163 25.16 13.29 -15.57
N LYS A 164 24.51 12.36 -16.27
CA LYS A 164 24.83 12.03 -17.68
C LYS A 164 24.20 13.00 -18.68
N TYR A 165 22.96 13.41 -18.43
CA TYR A 165 22.14 14.14 -19.40
C TYR A 165 21.73 15.55 -18.92
N GLY A 166 22.17 15.95 -17.72
CA GLY A 166 21.77 17.20 -17.09
C GLY A 166 20.54 17.06 -16.22
N GLU A 167 20.35 18.04 -15.35
CA GLU A 167 19.26 18.04 -14.34
C GLU A 167 17.88 17.81 -15.00
N THR A 168 17.23 16.72 -14.62
CA THR A 168 15.99 16.23 -15.20
C THR A 168 15.03 15.76 -14.13
N PHE A 169 15.52 15.03 -13.13
CA PHE A 169 14.72 14.44 -12.07
C PHE A 169 15.01 15.07 -10.71
N LYS A 170 13.96 15.31 -9.97
CA LYS A 170 14.04 15.54 -8.54
C LYS A 170 14.35 14.22 -7.81
N ILE A 171 15.22 14.25 -6.83
CA ILE A 171 15.53 13.07 -6.02
C ILE A 171 14.50 12.94 -4.90
N PRO A 172 13.71 11.86 -4.88
CA PRO A 172 12.66 11.66 -3.86
C PRO A 172 13.26 11.26 -2.50
N GLU A 173 12.56 11.60 -1.42
CA GLU A 173 12.92 11.20 -0.06
C GLU A 173 11.93 10.17 0.51
N PRO A 174 12.39 9.19 1.30
CA PRO A 174 11.50 8.27 1.98
C PRO A 174 10.75 8.98 3.12
N ILE A 175 9.46 8.66 3.29
CA ILE A 175 8.76 8.93 4.56
C ILE A 175 8.81 7.65 5.39
N ILE A 176 9.68 7.63 6.38
CA ILE A 176 9.90 6.46 7.25
C ILE A 176 8.77 6.35 8.29
N SER A 177 8.12 7.46 8.67
CA SER A 177 7.08 7.51 9.71
C SER A 177 5.79 6.74 9.37
N PHE A 178 5.64 6.26 8.13
CA PHE A 178 4.56 5.33 7.76
C PHE A 178 4.87 3.87 8.17
N ASP A 179 6.10 3.60 8.61
CA ASP A 179 6.59 2.24 8.85
C ASP A 179 7.02 1.99 10.32
N ASP A 180 6.56 2.85 11.24
CA ASP A 180 6.76 2.57 12.65
C ASP A 180 6.16 1.21 12.98
N ASN A 181 7.00 0.27 13.44
CA ASN A 181 6.61 -1.08 13.86
C ASN A 181 5.47 -1.05 14.91
N GLU A 182 5.17 0.12 15.47
CA GLU A 182 4.09 0.36 16.43
C GLU A 182 2.69 0.11 15.85
N PHE A 183 2.52 0.10 14.50
CA PHE A 183 1.20 -0.09 13.88
C PHE A 183 1.12 -1.29 12.94
N LEU A 184 2.06 -2.23 13.03
CA LEU A 184 2.03 -3.42 12.21
C LEU A 184 1.04 -4.45 12.77
N ILE A 185 -0.17 -4.46 12.25
CA ILE A 185 -1.19 -5.45 12.64
C ILE A 185 -0.70 -6.87 12.29
N LYS A 186 -0.71 -7.73 13.30
CA LYS A 186 -0.27 -9.12 13.21
C LYS A 186 -1.44 -10.07 12.91
N ASP A 187 -1.11 -11.28 12.49
CA ASP A 187 -2.05 -12.36 12.32
C ASP A 187 -2.73 -12.70 13.67
N LEU A 188 -4.06 -12.90 13.67
CA LEU A 188 -4.81 -13.14 14.91
C LEU A 188 -4.54 -14.52 15.54
N GLN A 189 -4.09 -15.48 14.74
CA GLN A 189 -3.80 -16.85 15.21
C GLN A 189 -2.31 -17.05 15.48
N ASN A 190 -1.45 -16.33 14.74
CA ASN A 190 0.00 -16.31 14.96
C ASN A 190 0.50 -14.87 15.08
N PRO A 191 0.44 -14.25 16.25
CA PRO A 191 0.76 -12.83 16.44
C PRO A 191 2.27 -12.48 16.31
N THR A 192 3.11 -13.43 15.95
CA THR A 192 4.51 -13.18 15.56
C THR A 192 4.65 -12.82 14.08
N LEU A 193 3.65 -13.18 13.25
CA LEU A 193 3.63 -12.91 11.82
C LEU A 193 2.78 -11.68 11.48
N LYS A 194 3.13 -10.98 10.40
CA LYS A 194 2.30 -9.90 9.85
C LYS A 194 0.98 -10.46 9.31
N MET A 195 -0.14 -9.77 9.52
CA MET A 195 -1.41 -10.10 8.88
C MET A 195 -1.26 -10.02 7.36
N SER A 196 -1.33 -11.15 6.68
CA SER A 196 -1.14 -11.27 5.24
C SER A 196 -2.26 -12.07 4.59
N LYS A 197 -2.76 -11.59 3.45
CA LYS A 197 -3.77 -12.33 2.66
C LYS A 197 -3.29 -13.68 2.14
N SER A 198 -1.98 -13.86 2.00
CA SER A 198 -1.35 -15.12 1.59
C SER A 198 -1.10 -16.10 2.75
N ALA A 199 -1.55 -15.77 3.97
CA ALA A 199 -1.46 -16.70 5.10
C ALA A 199 -2.25 -17.98 4.84
N ASP A 200 -1.69 -19.12 5.21
CA ASP A 200 -2.35 -20.43 5.07
C ASP A 200 -3.60 -20.51 5.94
N ASN A 201 -3.52 -20.02 7.16
CA ASN A 201 -4.66 -19.97 8.09
C ASN A 201 -5.48 -18.69 7.90
N LYS A 202 -6.59 -18.75 7.18
CA LYS A 202 -7.49 -17.61 6.94
C LYS A 202 -8.21 -17.11 8.18
N LYS A 203 -8.20 -17.84 9.31
CA LYS A 203 -8.76 -17.38 10.61
C LYS A 203 -7.92 -16.25 11.23
N GLY A 204 -6.64 -16.16 10.87
CA GLY A 204 -5.75 -15.10 11.34
C GLY A 204 -5.87 -13.77 10.60
N VAL A 205 -6.62 -13.73 9.49
CA VAL A 205 -6.67 -12.58 8.57
C VAL A 205 -8.06 -11.99 8.50
N ILE A 206 -8.18 -10.68 8.70
CA ILE A 206 -9.42 -9.90 8.48
C ILE A 206 -9.32 -9.22 7.12
N LEU A 207 -10.34 -9.43 6.25
CA LEU A 207 -10.49 -8.75 4.97
C LEU A 207 -11.56 -7.65 5.09
N LEU A 208 -11.37 -6.49 4.44
CA LEU A 208 -12.32 -5.38 4.55
C LEU A 208 -13.71 -5.69 3.98
N LEU A 209 -13.79 -6.58 2.99
CA LEU A 209 -15.05 -6.96 2.35
C LEU A 209 -15.56 -8.34 2.82
N GLU A 210 -15.10 -8.82 3.97
CA GLU A 210 -15.55 -10.07 4.58
C GLU A 210 -16.84 -9.87 5.38
N ASP A 211 -17.63 -10.94 5.54
CA ASP A 211 -18.84 -10.92 6.39
C ASP A 211 -18.51 -10.48 7.82
N LEU A 212 -19.26 -9.52 8.35
CA LEU A 212 -19.03 -8.92 9.66
C LEU A 212 -19.14 -9.93 10.82
N LYS A 213 -20.01 -10.94 10.71
CA LYS A 213 -20.12 -12.02 11.70
C LYS A 213 -18.88 -12.91 11.70
N SER A 214 -18.28 -13.14 10.52
CA SER A 214 -17.02 -13.87 10.37
C SER A 214 -15.87 -13.09 11.02
N ILE A 215 -15.76 -11.77 10.78
CA ILE A 215 -14.78 -10.90 11.40
C ILE A 215 -14.86 -10.97 12.92
N ARG A 216 -16.07 -10.84 13.48
CA ARG A 216 -16.31 -10.96 14.92
C ARG A 216 -15.81 -12.29 15.46
N LYS A 217 -16.13 -13.41 14.82
CA LYS A 217 -15.67 -14.75 15.23
C LYS A 217 -14.15 -14.87 15.22
N LYS A 218 -13.49 -14.32 14.21
CA LYS A 218 -12.02 -14.30 14.10
C LYS A 218 -11.38 -13.56 15.28
N ILE A 219 -11.87 -12.37 15.62
CA ILE A 219 -11.35 -11.58 16.74
C ILE A 219 -11.60 -12.31 18.08
N MET A 220 -12.80 -12.85 18.29
CA MET A 220 -13.11 -13.61 19.50
C MET A 220 -12.23 -14.85 19.68
N SER A 221 -11.81 -15.49 18.58
CA SER A 221 -10.93 -16.66 18.58
C SER A 221 -9.43 -16.32 18.48
N ALA A 222 -9.05 -15.05 18.50
CA ALA A 222 -7.65 -14.63 18.42
C ALA A 222 -6.83 -15.25 19.58
N THR A 223 -5.60 -15.66 19.26
CA THR A 223 -4.68 -16.25 20.23
C THR A 223 -4.26 -15.21 21.27
N THR A 224 -4.32 -15.59 22.55
CA THR A 224 -3.86 -14.80 23.71
C THR A 224 -3.18 -15.71 24.71
N ASP A 225 -2.38 -15.14 25.60
CA ASP A 225 -1.76 -15.86 26.74
C ASP A 225 -2.78 -16.26 27.81
N SER A 226 -2.33 -16.89 28.90
CA SER A 226 -3.16 -17.38 30.02
C SER A 226 -3.25 -16.43 31.23
N GLU A 227 -2.53 -15.28 31.23
CA GLU A 227 -2.46 -14.41 32.40
C GLU A 227 -3.72 -13.54 32.61
N MET A 228 -4.58 -13.43 31.61
CA MET A 228 -5.86 -12.67 31.64
C MET A 228 -5.72 -11.18 32.00
N ARG A 229 -4.54 -10.58 31.75
CA ARG A 229 -4.29 -9.15 32.00
C ARG A 229 -4.10 -8.43 30.68
N VAL A 230 -4.90 -7.38 30.44
CA VAL A 230 -4.82 -6.52 29.25
C VAL A 230 -3.68 -5.52 29.44
N VAL A 231 -2.46 -5.93 29.02
CA VAL A 231 -1.23 -5.15 29.11
C VAL A 231 -0.46 -5.27 27.81
N TYR A 232 0.08 -4.17 27.33
CA TYR A 232 0.88 -4.13 26.10
C TYR A 232 2.32 -4.58 26.39
N ASP A 233 2.61 -5.78 26.00
CA ASP A 233 3.95 -6.38 26.02
C ASP A 233 4.14 -7.23 24.76
N PRO A 234 4.67 -6.67 23.66
CA PRO A 234 4.76 -7.36 22.38
C PRO A 234 5.74 -8.55 22.41
N ILE A 235 6.59 -8.67 23.41
CA ILE A 235 7.56 -9.75 23.56
C ILE A 235 6.93 -10.94 24.28
N ASN A 236 6.37 -10.69 25.46
CA ASN A 236 5.84 -11.77 26.31
C ASN A 236 4.35 -12.05 26.07
N LYS A 237 3.62 -11.04 25.58
CA LYS A 237 2.16 -11.08 25.33
C LYS A 237 1.80 -10.65 23.90
N PRO A 238 2.37 -11.27 22.85
CA PRO A 238 2.19 -10.79 21.48
C PRO A 238 0.72 -10.79 21.01
N GLY A 239 -0.08 -11.76 21.47
CA GLY A 239 -1.49 -11.87 21.08
C GLY A 239 -2.35 -10.73 21.63
N ILE A 240 -2.28 -10.48 22.93
CA ILE A 240 -3.05 -9.39 23.54
C ILE A 240 -2.53 -8.03 23.08
N SER A 241 -1.21 -7.87 22.91
CA SER A 241 -0.60 -6.66 22.37
C SER A 241 -1.09 -6.34 20.96
N ASN A 242 -1.25 -7.35 20.09
CA ASN A 242 -1.85 -7.18 18.78
C ASN A 242 -3.31 -6.70 18.85
N LEU A 243 -4.11 -7.24 19.76
CA LEU A 243 -5.49 -6.79 19.98
C LEU A 243 -5.55 -5.36 20.54
N ILE A 244 -4.62 -4.97 21.41
CA ILE A 244 -4.48 -3.58 21.89
C ILE A 244 -4.13 -2.64 20.73
N GLN A 245 -3.21 -3.03 19.84
CA GLN A 245 -2.89 -2.25 18.65
C GLN A 245 -4.10 -2.11 17.70
N ILE A 246 -4.85 -3.18 17.49
CA ILE A 246 -6.08 -3.16 16.69
C ILE A 246 -7.09 -2.18 17.31
N TYR A 247 -7.34 -2.29 18.61
CA TYR A 247 -8.28 -1.43 19.32
C TYR A 247 -7.86 0.05 19.30
N ALA A 248 -6.58 0.31 19.60
CA ALA A 248 -5.99 1.64 19.50
C ALA A 248 -6.15 2.26 18.10
N SER A 249 -5.93 1.44 17.07
CA SER A 249 -6.03 1.89 15.67
C SER A 249 -7.43 2.32 15.24
N VAL A 250 -8.49 1.81 15.87
CA VAL A 250 -9.89 2.16 15.55
C VAL A 250 -10.50 3.16 16.52
N THR A 251 -10.02 3.23 17.76
CA THR A 251 -10.53 4.16 18.78
C THR A 251 -9.70 5.43 18.94
N ASN A 252 -8.48 5.47 18.37
CA ASN A 252 -7.47 6.51 18.57
C ASN A 252 -7.04 6.70 20.05
N LYS A 253 -7.26 5.70 20.91
CA LYS A 253 -6.78 5.69 22.30
C LYS A 253 -5.32 5.25 22.37
N SER A 254 -4.56 5.80 23.31
CA SER A 254 -3.21 5.31 23.64
C SER A 254 -3.28 3.95 24.33
N TYR A 255 -2.19 3.19 24.26
CA TYR A 255 -2.10 1.87 24.92
C TYR A 255 -2.34 1.97 26.45
N LYS A 256 -1.83 3.02 27.08
CA LYS A 256 -2.03 3.26 28.53
C LYS A 256 -3.50 3.52 28.89
N GLU A 257 -4.23 4.25 28.05
CA GLU A 257 -5.67 4.46 28.26
C GLU A 257 -6.45 3.14 28.12
N ILE A 258 -6.06 2.30 27.16
CA ILE A 258 -6.67 0.98 26.95
C ILE A 258 -6.38 0.06 28.13
N GLU A 259 -5.13 -0.02 28.60
CA GLU A 259 -4.75 -0.80 29.78
C GLU A 259 -5.56 -0.39 31.02
N LYS A 260 -5.72 0.91 31.25
CA LYS A 260 -6.52 1.45 32.36
C LYS A 260 -8.02 1.13 32.22
N GLU A 261 -8.58 1.23 31.02
CA GLU A 261 -10.00 0.95 30.73
C GLU A 261 -10.36 -0.52 30.96
N PHE A 262 -9.40 -1.41 30.71
CA PHE A 262 -9.57 -2.86 30.81
C PHE A 262 -8.85 -3.48 32.01
N ASP A 263 -8.40 -2.65 32.99
CA ASP A 263 -7.83 -3.16 34.22
C ASP A 263 -8.87 -3.98 35.00
N GLY A 264 -8.49 -5.19 35.41
CA GLY A 264 -9.38 -6.14 36.07
C GLY A 264 -10.41 -6.85 35.19
N LYS A 265 -10.48 -6.54 33.89
CA LYS A 265 -11.38 -7.24 32.92
C LYS A 265 -10.68 -8.44 32.32
N ASN A 266 -11.47 -9.48 31.97
CA ASN A 266 -10.95 -10.67 31.31
C ASN A 266 -10.78 -10.46 29.78
N TYR A 267 -10.04 -11.36 29.13
CA TYR A 267 -9.80 -11.30 27.67
C TYR A 267 -11.07 -11.45 26.84
N GLY A 268 -12.10 -12.14 27.31
CA GLY A 268 -13.38 -12.29 26.61
C GLY A 268 -14.10 -10.94 26.47
N GLU A 269 -14.13 -10.16 27.55
CA GLU A 269 -14.71 -8.81 27.57
C GLU A 269 -13.92 -7.87 26.65
N PHE A 270 -12.59 -7.90 26.73
CA PHE A 270 -11.74 -7.06 25.86
C PHE A 270 -11.92 -7.43 24.39
N LYS A 271 -11.82 -8.73 24.02
CA LYS A 271 -12.03 -9.20 22.65
C LYS A 271 -13.40 -8.79 22.08
N LYS A 272 -14.44 -8.80 22.92
CA LYS A 272 -15.78 -8.34 22.54
C LYS A 272 -15.75 -6.85 22.14
N CYS A 273 -15.15 -5.99 22.97
CA CYS A 273 -15.02 -4.57 22.67
C CYS A 273 -14.19 -4.33 21.39
N VAL A 274 -13.07 -5.03 21.23
CA VAL A 274 -12.26 -4.98 20.00
C VAL A 274 -13.11 -5.38 18.79
N ALA A 275 -13.87 -6.46 18.87
CA ALA A 275 -14.72 -6.94 17.80
C ALA A 275 -15.84 -5.94 17.46
N ASP A 276 -16.45 -5.32 18.48
CA ASP A 276 -17.52 -4.33 18.27
C ASP A 276 -16.99 -3.10 17.50
N GLU A 277 -15.85 -2.54 17.89
CA GLU A 277 -15.27 -1.38 17.22
C GLU A 277 -14.76 -1.70 15.81
N VAL A 278 -14.10 -2.84 15.61
CA VAL A 278 -13.61 -3.24 14.29
C VAL A 278 -14.78 -3.51 13.33
N VAL A 279 -15.82 -4.20 13.79
CA VAL A 279 -17.03 -4.47 12.99
C VAL A 279 -17.75 -3.18 12.61
N LYS A 280 -17.83 -2.21 13.52
CA LYS A 280 -18.40 -0.89 13.25
C LYS A 280 -17.63 -0.17 12.13
N VAL A 281 -16.30 -0.03 12.27
CA VAL A 281 -15.46 0.64 11.27
C VAL A 281 -15.52 -0.06 9.92
N ILE A 282 -15.43 -1.38 9.88
CA ILE A 282 -15.50 -2.13 8.62
C ILE A 282 -16.90 -2.06 8.02
N GLY A 283 -17.96 -2.11 8.86
CA GLY A 283 -19.34 -1.96 8.41
C GLY A 283 -19.60 -0.63 7.71
N ASP A 284 -19.12 0.48 8.29
CA ASP A 284 -19.19 1.81 7.69
C ASP A 284 -18.46 1.88 6.33
N ILE A 285 -17.29 1.24 6.24
CA ILE A 285 -16.53 1.13 4.97
C ILE A 285 -17.30 0.31 3.95
N GLN A 286 -17.87 -0.84 4.34
CA GLN A 286 -18.64 -1.71 3.44
C GLN A 286 -19.92 -1.02 2.93
N GLU A 287 -20.60 -0.26 3.77
CA GLU A 287 -21.79 0.49 3.36
C GLU A 287 -21.44 1.52 2.27
N LYS A 288 -20.37 2.31 2.48
CA LYS A 288 -19.87 3.26 1.48
C LYS A 288 -19.38 2.56 0.21
N TYR A 289 -18.62 1.47 0.36
CA TYR A 289 -18.14 0.68 -0.77
C TYR A 289 -19.29 0.18 -1.65
N ASN A 290 -20.35 -0.36 -1.06
CA ASN A 290 -21.50 -0.89 -1.80
C ASN A 290 -22.26 0.21 -2.57
N LYS A 291 -22.23 1.45 -2.10
CA LYS A 291 -22.80 2.61 -2.81
C LYS A 291 -21.92 3.03 -3.99
N ILE A 292 -20.60 2.99 -3.81
CA ILE A 292 -19.61 3.53 -4.77
C ILE A 292 -19.33 2.54 -5.90
N ILE A 293 -19.21 1.23 -5.62
CA ILE A 293 -18.68 0.23 -6.58
C ILE A 293 -19.42 0.17 -7.91
N ASN A 294 -20.74 0.44 -7.89
CA ASN A 294 -21.60 0.43 -9.05
C ASN A 294 -21.99 1.85 -9.56
N SER A 295 -21.42 2.90 -8.93
CA SER A 295 -21.67 4.29 -9.35
C SER A 295 -20.73 4.72 -10.47
N ASP A 296 -21.05 5.82 -11.14
CA ASP A 296 -20.20 6.51 -12.11
C ASP A 296 -19.12 7.40 -11.47
N GLU A 297 -19.14 7.51 -10.14
CA GLU A 297 -18.17 8.29 -9.37
C GLU A 297 -16.75 7.82 -9.60
N ILE A 298 -16.54 6.49 -9.64
CA ILE A 298 -15.23 5.88 -9.90
C ILE A 298 -14.67 6.37 -11.24
N ASP A 299 -15.50 6.31 -12.29
CA ASP A 299 -15.07 6.65 -13.64
C ASP A 299 -14.74 8.15 -13.75
N LYS A 300 -15.53 9.03 -13.11
CA LYS A 300 -15.25 10.49 -13.03
C LYS A 300 -13.94 10.80 -12.32
N VAL A 301 -13.68 10.13 -11.19
CA VAL A 301 -12.44 10.29 -10.43
C VAL A 301 -11.23 9.85 -11.24
N LEU A 302 -11.34 8.69 -11.92
CA LEU A 302 -10.26 8.15 -12.76
C LEU A 302 -10.00 9.01 -13.99
N ASP A 303 -11.04 9.52 -14.68
CA ASP A 303 -10.89 10.40 -15.84
C ASP A 303 -10.15 11.69 -15.46
N LYS A 304 -10.52 12.32 -14.31
CA LYS A 304 -9.82 13.50 -13.76
C LYS A 304 -8.34 13.18 -13.46
N GLY A 305 -8.09 12.06 -12.77
CA GLY A 305 -6.73 11.63 -12.41
C GLY A 305 -5.88 11.32 -13.64
N ARG A 306 -6.44 10.61 -14.63
CA ARG A 306 -5.77 10.31 -15.91
C ARG A 306 -5.38 11.59 -16.66
N GLU A 307 -6.29 12.55 -16.78
CA GLU A 307 -6.01 13.79 -17.50
C GLU A 307 -4.84 14.56 -16.84
N ILE A 308 -4.86 14.72 -15.52
CA ILE A 308 -3.82 15.42 -14.78
C ILE A 308 -2.47 14.70 -14.91
N THR A 309 -2.47 13.39 -14.67
CA THR A 309 -1.23 12.60 -14.64
C THR A 309 -0.59 12.45 -16.02
N ARG A 310 -1.38 12.24 -17.08
CA ARG A 310 -0.86 12.19 -18.45
C ARG A 310 -0.23 13.50 -18.88
N LYS A 311 -0.82 14.64 -18.54
CA LYS A 311 -0.27 15.96 -18.87
C LYS A 311 1.10 16.20 -18.24
N ILE A 312 1.27 15.80 -16.97
CA ILE A 312 2.54 15.94 -16.24
C ILE A 312 3.57 14.94 -16.81
N ALA A 313 3.16 13.69 -16.95
CA ALA A 313 4.01 12.61 -17.43
C ALA A 313 4.51 12.86 -18.86
N TYR A 314 3.66 13.35 -19.75
CA TYR A 314 4.04 13.74 -21.11
C TYR A 314 5.17 14.78 -21.10
N LYS A 315 5.05 15.84 -20.31
CA LYS A 315 6.08 16.88 -20.22
C LYS A 315 7.41 16.31 -19.77
N LYS A 316 7.40 15.44 -18.76
CA LYS A 316 8.60 14.77 -18.24
C LYS A 316 9.22 13.87 -19.32
N TYR A 317 8.40 13.07 -19.99
CA TYR A 317 8.86 12.18 -21.06
C TYR A 317 9.50 12.96 -22.24
N ILE A 318 8.89 14.07 -22.66
CA ILE A 318 9.47 14.92 -23.72
C ILE A 318 10.81 15.51 -23.27
N LEU A 319 10.88 16.05 -22.06
CA LEU A 319 12.14 16.56 -21.50
C LEU A 319 13.24 15.49 -21.49
N MET A 320 12.91 14.25 -21.11
CA MET A 320 13.86 13.14 -21.15
C MET A 320 14.34 12.83 -22.57
N LYS A 321 13.41 12.79 -23.54
CA LYS A 321 13.75 12.58 -24.96
C LYS A 321 14.71 13.64 -25.48
N GLU A 322 14.44 14.90 -25.21
CA GLU A 322 15.29 16.02 -25.61
C GLU A 322 16.68 15.90 -25.00
N LYS A 323 16.78 15.59 -23.70
CA LYS A 323 18.04 15.42 -22.98
C LYS A 323 18.88 14.24 -23.49
N ILE A 324 18.22 13.14 -23.86
CA ILE A 324 18.90 11.94 -24.44
C ILE A 324 19.25 12.16 -25.92
N GLY A 325 18.58 13.07 -26.62
CA GLY A 325 18.71 13.29 -28.06
C GLY A 325 17.84 12.35 -28.90
N LEU A 326 16.66 11.95 -28.38
CA LEU A 326 15.70 11.11 -29.10
C LEU A 326 14.66 11.95 -29.85
N GLY A 327 14.38 11.55 -31.07
CA GLY A 327 13.41 12.21 -31.95
C GLY A 327 14.07 13.21 -32.90
N ARG A 328 13.25 14.07 -33.54
CA ARG A 328 13.66 15.08 -34.51
C ARG A 328 13.86 16.41 -33.84
#